data_0ab2f75056f021443a46a088cb3b207f
#
_entry.id   0ab2f75056f021443a46a088cb3b207f
#
_cell.length_a   1.000
_cell.length_b   1.000
_cell.length_c   1.000
_cell.angle_alpha   90.00
_cell.angle_beta   90.00
_cell.angle_gamma   90.00
#
_symmetry.space_group_name_H-M   'P 1'
#
loop_
_entity.id
_entity.type
_entity.pdbx_description
1 polymer ?
#
loop_
_entity_poly.entity_id
_entity_poly.type
_entity_poly.pdbx_seq_one_letter_code
_entity_poly.pdbx_strand_id
1 'polypeptide(L)'
;MGIGEAIAKIFAGAGASVVLLARDAERTEAARTRIGHVERTLALACDVRNREEIDRVVSLTLHHFNRIDVWINNAGHGMLDSVTNVDMAACRETFETNFFGALGAMQAVIPVMKQQGSGTIINISSVAGHIPLPFHAVYSATKFAMNAIGKGARIELKDSGINVTTVCPGYVRTAFGANAVKGTDQKQVRPASVRGISVERVANAVLQGYLKGKREVVVPWTMHPMIKLYQLFPGLVEWSMVKMAREGL
;
A
#
# COMPACT_ATOMS: atom_id res chain seq x y z
N MET A 1 -14.28 -2.70 -6.37
CA MET A 1 -12.99 -2.13 -6.85
C MET A 1 -12.16 -1.71 -5.63
N GLY A 2 -10.89 -2.07 -5.60
CA GLY A 2 -9.94 -1.65 -4.58
C GLY A 2 -8.95 -0.61 -5.10
N ILE A 3 -8.04 -0.14 -4.22
CA ILE A 3 -7.02 0.85 -4.59
C ILE A 3 -6.16 0.34 -5.75
N GLY A 4 -5.68 -0.91 -5.72
CA GLY A 4 -4.84 -1.48 -6.77
C GLY A 4 -5.50 -1.49 -8.15
N GLU A 5 -6.77 -1.90 -8.23
CA GLU A 5 -7.53 -1.89 -9.48
C GLU A 5 -7.74 -0.46 -10.02
N ALA A 6 -8.00 0.51 -9.13
CA ALA A 6 -8.14 1.91 -9.52
C ALA A 6 -6.81 2.50 -10.03
N ILE A 7 -5.69 2.14 -9.41
CA ILE A 7 -4.35 2.54 -9.87
C ILE A 7 -4.08 1.93 -11.25
N ALA A 8 -4.31 0.63 -11.42
CA ALA A 8 -4.10 -0.06 -12.69
C ALA A 8 -4.92 0.59 -13.82
N LYS A 9 -6.19 0.92 -13.56
CA LYS A 9 -7.08 1.60 -14.52
C LYS A 9 -6.54 2.97 -14.94
N ILE A 10 -6.03 3.75 -13.98
CA ILE A 10 -5.55 5.11 -14.28
C ILE A 10 -4.23 5.07 -15.06
N PHE A 11 -3.31 4.13 -14.75
CA PHE A 11 -2.07 3.97 -15.48
C PHE A 11 -2.31 3.43 -16.90
N ALA A 12 -3.20 2.44 -17.07
CA ALA A 12 -3.59 1.95 -18.39
C ALA A 12 -4.23 3.06 -19.24
N GLY A 13 -5.11 3.87 -18.64
CA GLY A 13 -5.70 5.05 -19.29
C GLY A 13 -4.68 6.13 -19.66
N ALA A 14 -3.55 6.22 -18.94
CA ALA A 14 -2.43 7.09 -19.27
C ALA A 14 -1.46 6.51 -20.30
N GLY A 15 -1.77 5.35 -20.89
CA GLY A 15 -0.98 4.73 -21.95
C GLY A 15 0.02 3.67 -21.49
N ALA A 16 0.09 3.36 -20.18
CA ALA A 16 1.00 2.34 -19.68
C ALA A 16 0.55 0.92 -20.05
N SER A 17 1.51 0.02 -20.25
CA SER A 17 1.28 -1.42 -20.16
C SER A 17 1.23 -1.81 -18.68
N VAL A 18 0.24 -2.62 -18.27
CA VAL A 18 -0.02 -2.91 -16.85
C VAL A 18 -0.12 -4.40 -16.60
N VAL A 19 0.66 -4.88 -15.63
CA VAL A 19 0.52 -6.25 -15.11
C VAL A 19 -0.22 -6.18 -13.77
N LEU A 20 -1.35 -6.86 -13.70
CA LEU A 20 -2.15 -7.01 -12.48
C LEU A 20 -1.71 -8.28 -11.76
N LEU A 21 -1.42 -8.14 -10.47
CA LEU A 21 -0.99 -9.23 -9.62
C LEU A 21 -1.95 -9.39 -8.45
N ALA A 22 -2.51 -10.57 -8.26
CA ALA A 22 -3.23 -10.96 -7.05
C ALA A 22 -3.21 -12.49 -6.90
N ARG A 23 -3.56 -12.99 -5.71
CA ARG A 23 -3.56 -14.44 -5.42
C ARG A 23 -4.60 -15.21 -6.25
N ASP A 24 -5.74 -14.60 -6.48
CA ASP A 24 -6.89 -15.21 -7.17
C ASP A 24 -6.82 -14.84 -8.66
N ALA A 25 -6.52 -15.85 -9.50
CA ALA A 25 -6.35 -15.68 -10.93
C ALA A 25 -7.64 -15.19 -11.62
N GLU A 26 -8.81 -15.76 -11.24
CA GLU A 26 -10.09 -15.43 -11.87
C GLU A 26 -10.50 -13.99 -11.56
N ARG A 27 -10.34 -13.57 -10.29
CA ARG A 27 -10.59 -12.18 -9.88
C ARG A 27 -9.64 -11.19 -10.55
N THR A 28 -8.39 -11.61 -10.78
CA THR A 28 -7.38 -10.76 -11.44
C THR A 28 -7.73 -10.59 -12.92
N GLU A 29 -8.15 -11.66 -13.61
CA GLU A 29 -8.60 -11.59 -15.01
C GLU A 29 -9.91 -10.79 -15.15
N ALA A 30 -10.85 -10.97 -14.24
CA ALA A 30 -12.06 -10.15 -14.20
C ALA A 30 -11.74 -8.65 -13.98
N ALA A 31 -10.73 -8.33 -13.16
CA ALA A 31 -10.28 -6.96 -13.00
C ALA A 31 -9.62 -6.42 -14.28
N ARG A 32 -8.81 -7.22 -14.96
CA ARG A 32 -8.23 -6.88 -16.26
C ARG A 32 -9.31 -6.53 -17.29
N THR A 33 -10.35 -7.34 -17.38
CA THR A 33 -11.49 -7.08 -18.29
C THR A 33 -12.19 -5.76 -17.97
N ARG A 34 -12.40 -5.44 -16.66
CA ARG A 34 -13.02 -4.17 -16.24
C ARG A 34 -12.13 -2.95 -16.51
N ILE A 35 -10.81 -3.10 -16.46
CA ILE A 35 -9.85 -2.03 -16.76
C ILE A 35 -9.87 -1.72 -18.25
N GLY A 36 -10.06 -2.74 -19.07
CA GLY A 36 -9.94 -2.64 -20.54
C GLY A 36 -8.48 -2.61 -20.99
N HIS A 37 -8.24 -2.16 -22.23
CA HIS A 37 -6.91 -2.13 -22.83
C HIS A 37 -6.22 -3.50 -22.83
N VAL A 38 -6.97 -4.55 -23.24
CA VAL A 38 -6.56 -5.96 -23.13
C VAL A 38 -5.23 -6.24 -23.83
N GLU A 39 -4.92 -5.52 -24.89
CA GLU A 39 -3.66 -5.59 -25.65
C GLU A 39 -2.43 -5.10 -24.87
N ARG A 40 -2.64 -4.31 -23.82
CA ARG A 40 -1.58 -3.73 -22.96
C ARG A 40 -1.70 -4.12 -21.50
N THR A 41 -2.60 -5.04 -21.18
CA THR A 41 -2.80 -5.49 -19.81
C THR A 41 -2.61 -6.99 -19.70
N LEU A 42 -1.96 -7.44 -18.63
CA LEU A 42 -1.71 -8.84 -18.31
C LEU A 42 -2.19 -9.11 -16.87
N ALA A 43 -2.83 -10.25 -16.64
CA ALA A 43 -3.23 -10.70 -15.31
C ALA A 43 -2.43 -11.94 -14.93
N LEU A 44 -1.76 -11.92 -13.78
CA LEU A 44 -0.97 -13.04 -13.27
C LEU A 44 -1.35 -13.33 -11.81
N ALA A 45 -1.49 -14.60 -11.48
CA ALA A 45 -1.59 -15.03 -10.08
C ALA A 45 -0.24 -14.85 -9.37
N CYS A 46 -0.26 -14.24 -8.19
CA CYS A 46 0.93 -14.07 -7.36
C CYS A 46 0.54 -13.86 -5.89
N ASP A 47 1.04 -14.74 -5.03
CA ASP A 47 1.09 -14.49 -3.59
C ASP A 47 2.40 -13.77 -3.26
N VAL A 48 2.31 -12.52 -2.83
CA VAL A 48 3.49 -11.70 -2.49
C VAL A 48 4.29 -12.24 -1.31
N ARG A 49 3.77 -13.20 -0.54
CA ARG A 49 4.48 -13.90 0.53
C ARG A 49 5.43 -14.97 -0.01
N ASN A 50 5.25 -15.38 -1.27
CA ASN A 50 6.07 -16.39 -1.93
C ASN A 50 7.09 -15.71 -2.85
N ARG A 51 8.37 -15.83 -2.50
CA ARG A 51 9.47 -15.23 -3.27
C ARG A 51 9.57 -15.80 -4.69
N GLU A 52 9.37 -17.08 -4.88
CA GLU A 52 9.44 -17.74 -6.19
C GLU A 52 8.34 -17.23 -7.13
N GLU A 53 7.14 -16.97 -6.59
CA GLU A 53 6.06 -16.39 -7.37
C GLU A 53 6.36 -14.94 -7.78
N ILE A 54 6.98 -14.15 -6.90
CA ILE A 54 7.44 -12.79 -7.23
C ILE A 54 8.48 -12.85 -8.35
N ASP A 55 9.50 -13.70 -8.24
CA ASP A 55 10.55 -13.82 -9.26
C ASP A 55 9.98 -14.29 -10.59
N ARG A 56 9.01 -15.22 -10.56
CA ARG A 56 8.28 -15.70 -11.74
C ARG A 56 7.51 -14.56 -12.44
N VAL A 57 6.76 -13.75 -11.72
CA VAL A 57 5.98 -12.66 -12.34
C VAL A 57 6.87 -11.54 -12.84
N VAL A 58 8.01 -11.27 -12.22
CA VAL A 58 9.03 -10.36 -12.72
C VAL A 58 9.57 -10.87 -14.05
N SER A 59 9.96 -12.15 -14.14
CA SER A 59 10.46 -12.77 -15.36
C SER A 59 9.43 -12.76 -16.48
N LEU A 60 8.16 -13.09 -16.20
CA LEU A 60 7.07 -13.05 -17.19
C LEU A 60 6.79 -11.62 -17.67
N THR A 61 6.88 -10.62 -16.77
CA THR A 61 6.72 -9.22 -17.15
C THR A 61 7.82 -8.77 -18.11
N LEU A 62 9.06 -9.15 -17.82
CA LEU A 62 10.22 -8.84 -18.68
C LEU A 62 10.13 -9.57 -20.01
N HIS A 63 9.69 -10.82 -20.03
CA HIS A 63 9.47 -11.58 -21.27
C HIS A 63 8.42 -10.92 -22.17
N HIS A 64 7.36 -10.35 -21.59
CA HIS A 64 6.24 -9.79 -22.33
C HIS A 64 6.44 -8.33 -22.75
N PHE A 65 7.04 -7.51 -21.86
CA PHE A 65 7.17 -6.05 -22.05
C PHE A 65 8.63 -5.55 -22.11
N ASN A 66 9.62 -6.41 -21.92
CA ASN A 66 11.06 -6.15 -21.95
C ASN A 66 11.56 -5.18 -20.87
N ARG A 67 10.69 -4.62 -20.02
CA ARG A 67 11.05 -3.64 -19.00
C ARG A 67 10.04 -3.56 -17.87
N ILE A 68 10.47 -2.98 -16.73
CA ILE A 68 9.63 -2.62 -15.60
C ILE A 68 9.96 -1.19 -15.18
N ASP A 69 9.11 -0.24 -15.55
CA ASP A 69 9.30 1.19 -15.21
C ASP A 69 8.77 1.53 -13.84
N VAL A 70 7.66 0.92 -13.45
CA VAL A 70 7.00 1.18 -12.18
C VAL A 70 6.60 -0.13 -11.51
N TRP A 71 7.01 -0.30 -10.27
CA TRP A 71 6.53 -1.37 -9.41
C TRP A 71 5.70 -0.81 -8.27
N ILE A 72 4.50 -1.33 -8.04
CA ILE A 72 3.59 -0.83 -7.03
C ILE A 72 3.29 -1.90 -5.98
N ASN A 73 3.83 -1.72 -4.79
CA ASN A 73 3.53 -2.54 -3.62
C ASN A 73 2.20 -2.08 -3.03
N ASN A 74 1.11 -2.75 -3.43
CA ASN A 74 -0.24 -2.43 -2.98
C ASN A 74 -0.87 -3.56 -2.14
N ALA A 75 -0.39 -4.80 -2.27
CA ALA A 75 -0.91 -5.92 -1.52
C ALA A 75 -0.86 -5.65 -0.01
N GLY A 76 -1.93 -5.98 0.69
CA GLY A 76 -2.03 -5.80 2.12
C GLY A 76 -3.45 -5.93 2.63
N HIS A 77 -3.58 -6.21 3.91
CA HIS A 77 -4.86 -6.26 4.62
C HIS A 77 -4.75 -5.59 5.98
N GLY A 78 -5.90 -5.22 6.53
CA GLY A 78 -6.01 -4.67 7.88
C GLY A 78 -6.00 -5.77 8.94
N MET A 79 -5.63 -5.39 10.16
CA MET A 79 -5.83 -6.19 11.35
C MET A 79 -6.46 -5.33 12.42
N LEU A 80 -7.51 -5.85 13.04
CA LEU A 80 -8.30 -5.15 14.05
C LEU A 80 -8.40 -6.02 15.30
N ASP A 81 -7.60 -5.70 16.30
CA ASP A 81 -7.64 -6.29 17.64
C ASP A 81 -6.87 -5.41 18.64
N SER A 82 -7.12 -5.60 19.93
CA SER A 82 -6.32 -5.01 20.99
C SER A 82 -4.93 -5.67 21.05
N VAL A 83 -3.92 -4.91 21.50
CA VAL A 83 -2.56 -5.46 21.69
C VAL A 83 -2.55 -6.61 22.70
N THR A 84 -3.50 -6.60 23.66
CA THR A 84 -3.62 -7.64 24.68
C THR A 84 -4.09 -8.99 24.11
N ASN A 85 -4.94 -8.97 23.09
CA ASN A 85 -5.66 -10.17 22.62
C ASN A 85 -5.24 -10.63 21.23
N VAL A 86 -4.33 -9.87 20.58
CA VAL A 86 -3.91 -10.16 19.20
C VAL A 86 -3.38 -11.58 19.04
N ASP A 87 -3.91 -12.32 18.10
CA ASP A 87 -3.38 -13.63 17.72
C ASP A 87 -2.02 -13.46 17.02
N MET A 88 -1.00 -14.14 17.55
CA MET A 88 0.37 -14.02 17.04
C MET A 88 0.57 -14.65 15.66
N ALA A 89 -0.23 -15.66 15.28
CA ALA A 89 -0.17 -16.22 13.93
C ALA A 89 -0.71 -15.24 12.91
N ALA A 90 -1.88 -14.63 13.19
CA ALA A 90 -2.46 -13.58 12.37
C ALA A 90 -1.58 -12.31 12.30
N CYS A 91 -0.90 -11.97 13.40
CA CYS A 91 0.09 -10.90 13.43
C CYS A 91 1.23 -11.16 12.44
N ARG A 92 1.84 -12.37 12.48
CA ARG A 92 2.91 -12.76 11.55
C ARG A 92 2.42 -12.73 10.10
N GLU A 93 1.23 -13.30 9.81
CA GLU A 93 0.67 -13.29 8.45
C GLU A 93 0.43 -11.87 7.92
N THR A 94 0.03 -10.95 8.82
CA THR A 94 -0.14 -9.54 8.47
C THR A 94 1.20 -8.89 8.09
N PHE A 95 2.27 -9.19 8.82
CA PHE A 95 3.62 -8.74 8.49
C PHE A 95 4.14 -9.37 7.20
N GLU A 96 3.92 -10.68 7.00
CA GLU A 96 4.31 -11.39 5.77
C GLU A 96 3.71 -10.70 4.54
N THR A 97 2.43 -10.39 4.58
CA THR A 97 1.75 -9.76 3.44
C THR A 97 2.12 -8.27 3.29
N ASN A 98 2.00 -7.49 4.38
CA ASN A 98 2.06 -6.03 4.30
C ASN A 98 3.48 -5.48 4.24
N PHE A 99 4.47 -6.23 4.73
CA PHE A 99 5.86 -5.78 4.86
C PHE A 99 6.83 -6.68 4.12
N PHE A 100 6.94 -7.96 4.47
CA PHE A 100 7.93 -8.85 3.88
C PHE A 100 7.67 -9.11 2.39
N GLY A 101 6.41 -9.24 1.97
CA GLY A 101 6.05 -9.34 0.57
C GLY A 101 6.49 -8.12 -0.25
N ALA A 102 6.29 -6.91 0.29
CA ALA A 102 6.74 -5.69 -0.37
C ALA A 102 8.28 -5.58 -0.42
N LEU A 103 8.97 -5.95 0.67
CA LEU A 103 10.43 -5.99 0.71
C LEU A 103 10.99 -7.01 -0.28
N GLY A 104 10.42 -8.22 -0.33
CA GLY A 104 10.79 -9.27 -1.30
C GLY A 104 10.59 -8.80 -2.75
N ALA A 105 9.48 -8.13 -3.03
CA ALA A 105 9.22 -7.56 -4.36
C ALA A 105 10.23 -6.45 -4.71
N MET A 106 10.58 -5.58 -3.77
CA MET A 106 11.63 -4.58 -3.99
C MET A 106 12.97 -5.24 -4.32
N GLN A 107 13.35 -6.29 -3.60
CA GLN A 107 14.58 -7.05 -3.87
C GLN A 107 14.58 -7.72 -5.26
N ALA A 108 13.41 -8.12 -5.76
CA ALA A 108 13.29 -8.73 -7.08
C ALA A 108 13.41 -7.69 -8.22
N VAL A 109 12.82 -6.51 -8.06
CA VAL A 109 12.75 -5.52 -9.15
C VAL A 109 13.91 -4.53 -9.17
N ILE A 110 14.56 -4.25 -8.04
CA ILE A 110 15.67 -3.31 -7.96
C ILE A 110 16.84 -3.69 -8.89
N PRO A 111 17.29 -4.96 -8.98
CA PRO A 111 18.34 -5.35 -9.93
C PRO A 111 17.95 -5.03 -11.38
N VAL A 112 16.70 -5.32 -11.77
CA VAL A 112 16.16 -5.03 -13.10
C VAL A 112 16.22 -3.52 -13.39
N MET A 113 15.70 -2.71 -12.46
CA MET A 113 15.67 -1.25 -12.61
C MET A 113 17.09 -0.65 -12.63
N LYS A 114 18.04 -1.22 -11.86
CA LYS A 114 19.47 -0.82 -11.91
C LYS A 114 20.07 -1.09 -13.29
N GLN A 115 19.79 -2.26 -13.87
CA GLN A 115 20.26 -2.60 -15.23
C GLN A 115 19.63 -1.68 -16.28
N GLN A 116 18.37 -1.27 -16.10
CA GLN A 116 17.69 -0.29 -16.96
C GLN A 116 18.22 1.14 -16.79
N GLY A 117 18.90 1.44 -15.69
CA GLY A 117 19.32 2.80 -15.30
C GLY A 117 18.16 3.70 -14.88
N SER A 118 16.96 3.16 -14.73
CA SER A 118 15.76 3.91 -14.36
C SER A 118 14.69 3.01 -13.77
N GLY A 119 13.86 3.58 -12.87
CA GLY A 119 12.73 2.89 -12.31
C GLY A 119 12.02 3.70 -11.23
N THR A 120 10.81 3.29 -10.87
CA THR A 120 10.09 3.88 -9.75
C THR A 120 9.40 2.78 -8.94
N ILE A 121 9.64 2.77 -7.65
CA ILE A 121 8.93 1.90 -6.71
C ILE A 121 7.92 2.75 -5.94
N ILE A 122 6.67 2.31 -5.91
CA ILE A 122 5.59 2.99 -5.19
C ILE A 122 5.07 2.06 -4.09
N ASN A 123 5.21 2.49 -2.84
CA ASN A 123 4.72 1.75 -1.68
C ASN A 123 3.38 2.34 -1.21
N ILE A 124 2.30 1.55 -1.25
CA ILE A 124 1.01 1.96 -0.71
C ILE A 124 1.00 1.67 0.79
N SER A 125 1.33 2.70 1.56
CA SER A 125 1.31 2.71 3.00
C SER A 125 -0.06 3.17 3.53
N SER A 126 -0.07 3.99 4.57
CA SER A 126 -1.27 4.58 5.19
C SER A 126 -0.87 5.78 6.05
N VAL A 127 -1.82 6.65 6.37
CA VAL A 127 -1.68 7.60 7.48
C VAL A 127 -1.43 6.86 8.81
N ALA A 128 -1.92 5.62 8.94
CA ALA A 128 -1.61 4.74 10.07
C ALA A 128 -0.11 4.37 10.19
N GLY A 129 0.70 4.63 9.17
CA GLY A 129 2.16 4.55 9.21
C GLY A 129 2.84 5.81 9.76
N HIS A 130 2.08 6.83 10.15
CA HIS A 130 2.54 8.05 10.82
C HIS A 130 1.91 8.25 12.19
N ILE A 131 0.67 7.80 12.36
CA ILE A 131 -0.12 7.94 13.59
C ILE A 131 -0.69 6.55 13.90
N PRO A 132 -0.23 5.89 14.98
CA PRO A 132 -0.78 4.59 15.35
C PRO A 132 -2.25 4.73 15.77
N LEU A 133 -3.08 3.79 15.34
CA LEU A 133 -4.49 3.81 15.66
C LEU A 133 -4.81 2.76 16.73
N PRO A 134 -5.61 3.10 17.76
CA PRO A 134 -6.10 2.11 18.73
C PRO A 134 -6.78 0.94 18.02
N PHE A 135 -6.61 -0.27 18.53
CA PHE A 135 -7.09 -1.53 17.96
C PHE A 135 -6.58 -1.88 16.56
N HIS A 136 -5.72 -1.05 15.97
CA HIS A 136 -5.04 -1.30 14.70
C HIS A 136 -3.52 -1.28 14.87
N ALA A 137 -3.00 -1.54 16.07
CA ALA A 137 -1.57 -1.36 16.38
C ALA A 137 -0.67 -2.22 15.48
N VAL A 138 -1.02 -3.49 15.25
CA VAL A 138 -0.27 -4.40 14.36
C VAL A 138 -0.28 -3.89 12.92
N TYR A 139 -1.46 -3.52 12.40
CA TYR A 139 -1.56 -2.92 11.07
C TYR A 139 -0.72 -1.64 10.98
N SER A 140 -0.83 -0.76 11.97
CA SER A 140 -0.02 0.47 12.04
C SER A 140 1.46 0.15 12.01
N ALA A 141 1.93 -0.83 12.82
CA ALA A 141 3.32 -1.26 12.85
C ALA A 141 3.83 -1.68 11.46
N THR A 142 3.04 -2.47 10.70
CA THR A 142 3.41 -2.83 9.32
C THR A 142 3.53 -1.61 8.40
N LYS A 143 2.70 -0.58 8.59
CA LYS A 143 2.74 0.65 7.78
C LYS A 143 3.85 1.61 8.21
N PHE A 144 4.21 1.65 9.50
CA PHE A 144 5.43 2.32 9.97
C PHE A 144 6.68 1.66 9.36
N ALA A 145 6.75 0.33 9.39
CA ALA A 145 7.85 -0.42 8.77
C ALA A 145 7.94 -0.13 7.26
N MET A 146 6.80 -0.11 6.55
CA MET A 146 6.73 0.26 5.12
C MET A 146 7.25 1.68 4.86
N ASN A 147 6.89 2.65 5.71
CA ASN A 147 7.39 4.02 5.60
C ASN A 147 8.91 4.07 5.80
N ALA A 148 9.43 3.28 6.76
CA ALA A 148 10.87 3.23 7.06
C ALA A 148 11.66 2.66 5.88
N ILE A 149 11.27 1.49 5.35
CA ILE A 149 11.98 0.88 4.20
C ILE A 149 11.86 1.74 2.95
N GLY A 150 10.72 2.39 2.70
CA GLY A 150 10.55 3.29 1.56
C GLY A 150 11.49 4.49 1.64
N LYS A 151 11.68 5.07 2.83
CA LYS A 151 12.63 6.18 3.06
C LYS A 151 14.08 5.72 2.94
N GLY A 152 14.44 4.57 3.54
CA GLY A 152 15.78 3.98 3.44
C GLY A 152 16.15 3.67 1.99
N ALA A 153 15.31 2.91 1.31
CA ALA A 153 15.54 2.55 -0.09
C ALA A 153 15.67 3.78 -1.02
N ARG A 154 14.90 4.84 -0.77
CA ARG A 154 15.06 6.08 -1.55
C ARG A 154 16.44 6.72 -1.39
N ILE A 155 17.04 6.61 -0.21
CA ILE A 155 18.40 7.13 0.05
C ILE A 155 19.42 6.22 -0.63
N GLU A 156 19.31 4.91 -0.43
CA GLU A 156 20.22 3.90 -0.97
C GLU A 156 20.25 3.87 -2.51
N LEU A 157 19.11 4.15 -3.15
CA LEU A 157 18.95 4.07 -4.61
C LEU A 157 19.09 5.42 -5.33
N LYS A 158 19.46 6.49 -4.61
CA LYS A 158 19.49 7.85 -5.14
C LYS A 158 20.31 7.96 -6.43
N ASP A 159 21.46 7.32 -6.48
CA ASP A 159 22.41 7.41 -7.60
C ASP A 159 22.19 6.30 -8.65
N SER A 160 21.15 5.48 -8.48
CA SER A 160 20.82 4.36 -9.39
C SER A 160 19.74 4.71 -10.43
N GLY A 161 19.31 5.96 -10.51
CA GLY A 161 18.18 6.36 -11.37
C GLY A 161 16.81 5.82 -10.91
N ILE A 162 16.73 5.27 -9.69
CA ILE A 162 15.50 4.67 -9.16
C ILE A 162 14.88 5.59 -8.14
N ASN A 163 13.61 5.93 -8.36
CA ASN A 163 12.81 6.68 -7.40
C ASN A 163 12.00 5.74 -6.49
N VAL A 164 11.86 6.11 -5.22
CA VAL A 164 10.93 5.44 -4.30
C VAL A 164 9.94 6.45 -3.77
N THR A 165 8.65 6.18 -3.95
CA THR A 165 7.54 7.02 -3.50
C THR A 165 6.69 6.24 -2.50
N THR A 166 6.44 6.82 -1.33
CA THR A 166 5.51 6.25 -0.35
C THR A 166 4.20 7.03 -0.41
N VAL A 167 3.10 6.32 -0.64
CA VAL A 167 1.75 6.92 -0.65
C VAL A 167 1.05 6.53 0.65
N CYS A 168 0.53 7.52 1.36
CA CYS A 168 -0.11 7.39 2.66
C CYS A 168 -1.58 7.81 2.58
N PRO A 169 -2.49 6.92 2.16
CA PRO A 169 -3.92 7.22 2.18
C PRO A 169 -4.43 7.32 3.62
N GLY A 170 -5.40 8.22 3.82
CA GLY A 170 -6.29 8.17 4.97
C GLY A 170 -7.34 7.06 4.80
N TYR A 171 -8.50 7.23 5.42
CA TYR A 171 -9.58 6.28 5.25
C TYR A 171 -10.14 6.29 3.83
N VAL A 172 -10.15 5.12 3.18
CA VAL A 172 -10.62 4.94 1.79
C VAL A 172 -11.85 4.04 1.79
N ARG A 173 -12.89 4.42 1.04
CA ARG A 173 -14.11 3.63 0.88
C ARG A 173 -13.86 2.41 0.00
N THR A 174 -13.53 1.29 0.64
CA THR A 174 -13.28 -0.01 0.00
C THR A 174 -13.76 -1.14 0.90
N ALA A 175 -13.74 -2.37 0.39
CA ALA A 175 -13.95 -3.56 1.20
C ALA A 175 -12.77 -3.88 2.16
N PHE A 176 -11.73 -3.03 2.22
CA PHE A 176 -10.52 -3.28 3.03
C PHE A 176 -10.85 -3.50 4.51
N GLY A 177 -11.70 -2.64 5.08
CA GLY A 177 -12.12 -2.80 6.49
C GLY A 177 -12.99 -4.04 6.74
N ALA A 178 -13.84 -4.42 5.78
CA ALA A 178 -14.62 -5.64 5.86
C ALA A 178 -13.75 -6.90 5.78
N ASN A 179 -12.67 -6.84 5.00
CA ASN A 179 -11.72 -7.93 4.78
C ASN A 179 -10.56 -7.91 5.80
N ALA A 180 -10.55 -7.02 6.77
CA ALA A 180 -9.54 -7.00 7.82
C ALA A 180 -9.64 -8.28 8.68
N VAL A 181 -8.48 -8.79 9.10
CA VAL A 181 -8.44 -9.83 10.12
C VAL A 181 -8.98 -9.26 11.40
N LYS A 182 -9.99 -9.91 11.96
CA LYS A 182 -10.70 -9.46 13.16
C LYS A 182 -10.41 -10.41 14.30
N GLY A 183 -9.89 -9.88 15.39
CA GLY A 183 -9.71 -10.61 16.64
C GLY A 183 -10.93 -10.55 17.54
N THR A 184 -10.72 -10.82 18.82
CA THR A 184 -11.78 -10.89 19.83
C THR A 184 -12.24 -9.52 20.34
N ASP A 185 -11.37 -8.52 20.30
CA ASP A 185 -11.65 -7.15 20.76
C ASP A 185 -11.75 -6.19 19.56
N GLN A 186 -12.92 -6.13 18.95
CA GLN A 186 -13.17 -5.48 17.65
C GLN A 186 -13.71 -4.04 17.80
N LYS A 187 -13.20 -3.25 18.72
CA LYS A 187 -13.63 -1.85 18.80
C LYS A 187 -13.10 -1.06 17.60
N GLN A 188 -13.99 -0.62 16.74
CA GLN A 188 -13.65 0.33 15.69
C GLN A 188 -13.64 1.75 16.25
N VAL A 189 -12.45 2.32 16.38
CA VAL A 189 -12.29 3.72 16.74
C VAL A 189 -12.23 4.55 15.46
N ARG A 190 -13.40 4.96 14.99
CA ARG A 190 -13.49 5.88 13.86
C ARG A 190 -14.56 6.93 14.16
N PRO A 191 -14.19 8.23 14.13
CA PRO A 191 -15.21 9.28 14.23
C PRO A 191 -16.25 9.13 13.13
N ALA A 192 -17.55 9.18 13.48
CA ALA A 192 -18.65 9.10 12.52
C ALA A 192 -18.56 10.20 11.43
N SER A 193 -17.88 11.31 11.75
CA SER A 193 -17.60 12.43 10.83
C SER A 193 -16.56 12.13 9.75
N VAL A 194 -15.72 11.08 9.90
CA VAL A 194 -14.70 10.74 8.91
C VAL A 194 -15.33 10.09 7.69
N ARG A 195 -15.62 10.91 6.70
CA ARG A 195 -16.02 10.44 5.36
C ARG A 195 -14.76 9.94 4.63
N GLY A 196 -14.79 8.65 4.23
CA GLY A 196 -13.70 8.07 3.43
C GLY A 196 -13.56 8.75 2.07
N ILE A 197 -12.33 8.83 1.57
CA ILE A 197 -12.05 9.27 0.19
C ILE A 197 -12.33 8.14 -0.80
N SER A 198 -12.52 8.49 -2.08
CA SER A 198 -12.70 7.48 -3.13
C SER A 198 -11.37 6.85 -3.56
N VAL A 199 -11.44 5.66 -4.13
CA VAL A 199 -10.26 4.95 -4.68
C VAL A 199 -9.64 5.71 -5.85
N GLU A 200 -10.46 6.39 -6.66
CA GLU A 200 -10.01 7.21 -7.79
C GLU A 200 -9.16 8.39 -7.32
N ARG A 201 -9.53 9.03 -6.20
CA ARG A 201 -8.73 10.10 -5.60
C ARG A 201 -7.35 9.60 -5.16
N VAL A 202 -7.28 8.39 -4.59
CA VAL A 202 -6.00 7.77 -4.23
C VAL A 202 -5.20 7.45 -5.50
N ALA A 203 -5.81 6.81 -6.51
CA ALA A 203 -5.16 6.44 -7.75
C ALA A 203 -4.60 7.65 -8.50
N ASN A 204 -5.36 8.76 -8.57
CA ASN A 204 -4.88 10.03 -9.13
C ASN A 204 -3.68 10.58 -8.34
N ALA A 205 -3.71 10.51 -7.00
CA ALA A 205 -2.60 10.97 -6.16
C ALA A 205 -1.34 10.11 -6.38
N VAL A 206 -1.49 8.80 -6.61
CA VAL A 206 -0.40 7.89 -6.98
C VAL A 206 0.23 8.30 -8.31
N LEU A 207 -0.59 8.50 -9.35
CA LEU A 207 -0.10 8.92 -10.67
C LEU A 207 0.62 10.27 -10.59
N GLN A 208 0.04 11.26 -9.89
CA GLN A 208 0.68 12.57 -9.70
C GLN A 208 1.96 12.48 -8.86
N GLY A 209 2.01 11.58 -7.89
CA GLY A 209 3.21 11.29 -7.11
C GLY A 209 4.34 10.72 -7.98
N TYR A 210 4.00 9.80 -8.86
CA TYR A 210 4.90 9.21 -9.86
C TYR A 210 5.44 10.27 -10.82
N LEU A 211 4.56 10.98 -11.52
CA LEU A 211 4.94 11.99 -12.52
C LEU A 211 5.83 13.11 -11.96
N LYS A 212 5.68 13.43 -10.67
CA LYS A 212 6.45 14.49 -9.99
C LYS A 212 7.64 13.96 -9.18
N GLY A 213 7.94 12.67 -9.22
CA GLY A 213 9.02 12.04 -8.46
C GLY A 213 8.94 12.29 -6.94
N LYS A 214 7.72 12.41 -6.38
CA LYS A 214 7.53 12.76 -4.98
C LYS A 214 8.07 11.69 -4.05
N ARG A 215 8.71 12.12 -2.95
CA ARG A 215 9.16 11.23 -1.88
C ARG A 215 7.98 10.59 -1.14
N GLU A 216 6.98 11.41 -0.83
CA GLU A 216 5.81 11.01 -0.06
C GLU A 216 4.55 11.73 -0.57
N VAL A 217 3.44 11.03 -0.58
CA VAL A 217 2.12 11.55 -0.95
C VAL A 217 1.12 11.19 0.13
N VAL A 218 0.65 12.17 0.88
CA VAL A 218 -0.46 11.99 1.84
C VAL A 218 -1.76 12.39 1.17
N VAL A 219 -2.75 11.51 1.20
CA VAL A 219 -4.05 11.76 0.57
C VAL A 219 -5.22 11.38 1.50
N PRO A 220 -6.09 12.32 1.85
CA PRO A 220 -6.10 13.73 1.43
C PRO A 220 -4.96 14.54 2.08
N TRP A 221 -4.50 15.58 1.40
CA TRP A 221 -3.40 16.43 1.90
C TRP A 221 -3.70 17.08 3.25
N THR A 222 -4.98 17.22 3.57
CA THR A 222 -5.48 17.76 4.84
C THR A 222 -5.08 16.91 6.07
N MET A 223 -4.58 15.70 5.86
CA MET A 223 -4.02 14.87 6.93
C MET A 223 -2.60 15.29 7.36
N HIS A 224 -1.88 16.08 6.53
CA HIS A 224 -0.53 16.55 6.89
C HIS A 224 -0.47 17.33 8.21
N PRO A 225 -1.37 18.32 8.47
CA PRO A 225 -1.38 19.02 9.75
C PRO A 225 -1.56 18.07 10.94
N MET A 226 -2.43 17.06 10.83
CA MET A 226 -2.64 16.07 11.91
C MET A 226 -1.39 15.22 12.16
N ILE A 227 -0.72 14.77 11.08
CA ILE A 227 0.55 14.03 11.20
C ILE A 227 1.60 14.90 11.89
N LYS A 228 1.71 16.18 11.52
CA LYS A 228 2.64 17.11 12.16
C LYS A 228 2.29 17.39 13.61
N LEU A 229 1.01 17.57 13.91
CA LEU A 229 0.54 17.74 15.29
C LEU A 229 0.91 16.52 16.15
N TYR A 230 0.70 15.31 15.65
CA TYR A 230 1.09 14.09 16.35
C TYR A 230 2.60 14.01 16.56
N GLN A 231 3.41 14.37 15.56
CA GLN A 231 4.87 14.35 15.67
C GLN A 231 5.42 15.34 16.70
N LEU A 232 4.78 16.49 16.86
CA LEU A 232 5.23 17.56 17.78
C LEU A 232 4.59 17.44 19.17
N PHE A 233 3.35 17.01 19.24
CA PHE A 233 2.54 16.96 20.46
C PHE A 233 1.76 15.63 20.56
N PRO A 234 2.47 14.47 20.66
CA PRO A 234 1.80 13.17 20.63
C PRO A 234 0.76 13.02 21.76
N GLY A 235 1.07 13.47 22.97
CA GLY A 235 0.17 13.34 24.11
C GLY A 235 -1.19 14.02 23.91
N LEU A 236 -1.25 15.14 23.19
CA LEU A 236 -2.50 15.84 22.89
C LEU A 236 -3.41 14.99 21.95
N VAL A 237 -2.79 14.40 20.92
CA VAL A 237 -3.52 13.58 19.96
C VAL A 237 -3.93 12.24 20.60
N GLU A 238 -3.04 11.62 21.39
CA GLU A 238 -3.33 10.39 22.11
C GLU A 238 -4.46 10.58 23.14
N TRP A 239 -4.47 11.68 23.88
CA TRP A 239 -5.57 12.02 24.78
C TRP A 239 -6.92 12.05 24.04
N SER A 240 -6.97 12.68 22.86
CA SER A 240 -8.17 12.69 22.00
C SER A 240 -8.57 11.29 21.55
N MET A 241 -7.58 10.46 21.17
CA MET A 241 -7.84 9.06 20.74
C MET A 241 -8.33 8.19 21.89
N VAL A 242 -7.79 8.35 23.10
CA VAL A 242 -8.26 7.63 24.30
C VAL A 242 -9.73 7.98 24.59
N LYS A 243 -10.09 9.25 24.49
CA LYS A 243 -11.48 9.69 24.67
C LYS A 243 -12.41 9.02 23.64
N MET A 244 -12.05 9.06 22.34
CA MET A 244 -12.80 8.38 21.28
C MET A 244 -12.92 6.87 21.52
N ALA A 245 -11.84 6.21 21.94
CA ALA A 245 -11.83 4.77 22.20
C ALA A 245 -12.75 4.37 23.38
N ARG A 246 -12.91 5.25 24.39
CA ARG A 246 -13.82 5.01 25.54
C ARG A 246 -15.27 5.26 25.20
N GLU A 247 -15.57 6.25 24.37
CA GLU A 247 -16.92 6.64 23.99
C GLU A 247 -17.51 5.75 22.88
N GLY A 248 -16.72 4.84 22.31
CA GLY A 248 -17.17 3.94 21.22
C GLY A 248 -17.48 4.67 19.90
N LEU A 249 -16.91 5.86 19.74
CA LEU A 249 -17.06 6.75 18.58
C LEU A 249 -16.08 6.41 17.46
#